data_c4eb2d5ce323399c36804d2d3e9dbffd
#
_entry.id   c4eb2d5ce323399c36804d2d3e9dbffd
#
_cell.length_a   1.000
_cell.length_b   1.000
_cell.length_c   1.000
_cell.angle_alpha   90.00
_cell.angle_beta   90.00
_cell.angle_gamma   90.00
#
_symmetry.space_group_name_H-M   'P 1'
#
loop_
_entity.id
_entity.type
_entity.pdbx_description
1 polymer ?
#
loop_
_entity_poly.entity_id
_entity_poly.type
_entity_poly.pdbx_seq_one_letter_code
_entity_poly.pdbx_strand_id
1 'polypeptide(L)'
;MTRAIITGAAGFIGSHLSEKLLAEGYTIVGIDNFDPWYEPKIKQQNIESPLKHKNFSLIEADIRSFDFLSLFKKNDTVFHLAARPGVQDSWGQGFLNSVENNIYGTQRIFEAALHAGVRRVTFASSSSIYGSSATGPERKVNPISPYGVSKAACEQLAEVYRERGLDLVPLRYFTVYGPRQRPDMAMNRLFRAALPGSFRFPLRGNGNQRREFTFVEDIVDATVRAGYTLKSPSLEAFDIGGGVSASLAEVMALVEQITEASIRVDQYPVADGDPLITVASTEQASKLLGWKANTSLQDGLQQHYESFSE
;
A
#
# COMPACT_ATOMS: atom_id res chain seq x y z
N MET A 1 11.40 13.63 -20.98
CA MET A 1 11.36 13.06 -19.61
C MET A 1 10.08 12.24 -19.47
N THR A 2 10.14 11.08 -18.89
CA THR A 2 8.96 10.22 -18.67
C THR A 2 8.14 10.82 -17.53
N ARG A 3 6.83 10.98 -17.76
CA ARG A 3 5.92 11.55 -16.77
C ARG A 3 5.20 10.41 -16.01
N ALA A 4 5.20 10.52 -14.67
CA ALA A 4 4.47 9.65 -13.77
C ALA A 4 3.31 10.40 -13.10
N ILE A 5 2.16 9.77 -13.00
CA ILE A 5 1.02 10.26 -12.23
C ILE A 5 0.86 9.36 -11.01
N ILE A 6 0.84 9.94 -9.81
CA ILE A 6 0.70 9.19 -8.56
C ILE A 6 -0.56 9.65 -7.84
N THR A 7 -1.57 8.80 -7.71
CA THR A 7 -2.71 9.08 -6.85
C THR A 7 -2.46 8.54 -5.46
N GLY A 8 -2.89 9.25 -4.43
CA GLY A 8 -2.50 8.99 -3.04
C GLY A 8 -1.06 9.40 -2.75
N ALA A 9 -0.57 10.45 -3.45
CA ALA A 9 0.82 10.88 -3.42
C ALA A 9 1.29 11.37 -2.04
N ALA A 10 0.41 11.93 -1.21
CA ALA A 10 0.71 12.37 0.14
C ALA A 10 0.55 11.25 1.20
N GLY A 11 0.10 10.07 0.79
CA GLY A 11 -0.02 8.89 1.64
C GLY A 11 1.33 8.25 1.96
N PHE A 12 1.28 7.20 2.79
CA PHE A 12 2.45 6.43 3.24
C PHE A 12 3.32 5.96 2.05
N ILE A 13 2.82 5.08 1.21
CA ILE A 13 3.58 4.51 0.08
C ILE A 13 3.80 5.56 -1.02
N GLY A 14 2.78 6.41 -1.29
CA GLY A 14 2.82 7.39 -2.38
C GLY A 14 3.90 8.45 -2.20
N SER A 15 4.18 8.88 -0.97
CA SER A 15 5.23 9.86 -0.68
C SER A 15 6.64 9.29 -0.91
N HIS A 16 6.90 8.05 -0.49
CA HIS A 16 8.15 7.35 -0.78
C HIS A 16 8.34 7.11 -2.28
N LEU A 17 7.28 6.69 -2.98
CA LEU A 17 7.32 6.50 -4.43
C LEU A 17 7.61 7.81 -5.17
N SER A 18 7.04 8.93 -4.71
CA SER A 18 7.31 10.25 -5.27
C SER A 18 8.78 10.62 -5.14
N GLU A 19 9.36 10.46 -3.97
CA GLU A 19 10.79 10.74 -3.73
C GLU A 19 11.69 9.85 -4.57
N LYS A 20 11.41 8.54 -4.62
CA LYS A 20 12.18 7.59 -5.42
C LYS A 20 12.21 7.96 -6.90
N LEU A 21 11.05 8.24 -7.48
CA LEU A 21 10.95 8.59 -8.90
C LEU A 21 11.57 9.96 -9.20
N LEU A 22 11.46 10.93 -8.28
CA LEU A 22 12.15 12.22 -8.42
C LEU A 22 13.67 12.06 -8.44
N ALA A 23 14.21 11.22 -7.55
CA ALA A 23 15.63 10.91 -7.51
C ALA A 23 16.13 10.22 -8.80
N GLU A 24 15.26 9.48 -9.48
CA GLU A 24 15.52 8.85 -10.78
C GLU A 24 15.28 9.78 -11.97
N GLY A 25 14.93 11.06 -11.73
CA GLY A 25 14.79 12.09 -12.78
C GLY A 25 13.45 12.13 -13.50
N TYR A 26 12.40 11.47 -12.97
CA TYR A 26 11.06 11.56 -13.54
C TYR A 26 10.40 12.90 -13.26
N THR A 27 9.42 13.27 -14.10
CA THR A 27 8.49 14.36 -13.81
C THR A 27 7.21 13.76 -13.20
N ILE A 28 6.76 14.29 -12.07
CA ILE A 28 5.67 13.70 -11.29
C ILE A 28 4.52 14.69 -11.15
N VAL A 29 3.31 14.18 -11.36
CA VAL A 29 2.07 14.83 -10.92
C VAL A 29 1.47 13.97 -9.81
N GLY A 30 1.56 14.44 -8.57
CA GLY A 30 0.91 13.86 -7.41
C GLY A 30 -0.54 14.31 -7.31
N ILE A 31 -1.43 13.41 -6.90
CA ILE A 31 -2.84 13.69 -6.63
C ILE A 31 -3.19 13.12 -5.26
N ASP A 32 -3.72 13.94 -4.36
CA ASP A 32 -4.24 13.54 -3.06
C ASP A 32 -5.36 14.50 -2.64
N ASN A 33 -6.37 14.02 -1.96
CA ASN A 33 -7.46 14.85 -1.44
C ASN A 33 -7.28 15.20 0.05
N PHE A 34 -6.17 14.79 0.66
CA PHE A 34 -5.88 14.94 2.08
C PHE A 34 -7.05 14.48 2.99
N ASP A 35 -7.72 13.37 2.59
CA ASP A 35 -8.86 12.82 3.34
C ASP A 35 -8.56 12.80 4.85
N PRO A 36 -9.47 13.33 5.71
CA PRO A 36 -9.23 13.49 7.14
C PRO A 36 -9.40 12.21 7.97
N TRP A 37 -9.34 11.03 7.35
CA TRP A 37 -9.39 9.75 8.05
C TRP A 37 -8.30 9.61 9.12
N TYR A 38 -7.14 10.15 8.87
CA TYR A 38 -6.13 10.47 9.88
C TYR A 38 -5.66 11.91 9.68
N GLU A 39 -4.97 12.46 10.68
CA GLU A 39 -4.56 13.87 10.72
C GLU A 39 -3.94 14.34 9.40
N PRO A 40 -4.58 15.28 8.66
CA PRO A 40 -4.10 15.74 7.36
C PRO A 40 -2.69 16.34 7.40
N LYS A 41 -2.28 16.91 8.53
CA LYS A 41 -0.94 17.46 8.74
C LYS A 41 0.15 16.40 8.51
N ILE A 42 -0.10 15.13 8.86
CA ILE A 42 0.83 14.02 8.62
C ILE A 42 1.06 13.84 7.10
N LYS A 43 -0.01 13.91 6.32
CA LYS A 43 0.10 13.85 4.85
C LYS A 43 0.84 15.05 4.28
N GLN A 44 0.59 16.24 4.82
CA GLN A 44 1.32 17.45 4.42
C GLN A 44 2.82 17.32 4.69
N GLN A 45 3.21 16.81 5.86
CA GLN A 45 4.60 16.52 6.20
C GLN A 45 5.22 15.49 5.23
N ASN A 46 4.50 14.40 4.93
CA ASN A 46 4.97 13.36 4.02
C ASN A 46 5.38 13.90 2.63
N ILE A 47 4.74 14.97 2.17
CA ILE A 47 4.95 15.52 0.82
C ILE A 47 5.82 16.78 0.80
N GLU A 48 6.31 17.27 1.92
CA GLU A 48 7.12 18.49 1.99
C GLU A 48 8.40 18.42 1.13
N SER A 49 9.10 17.29 1.16
CA SER A 49 10.31 17.08 0.36
C SER A 49 10.01 17.07 -1.15
N PRO A 50 9.06 16.29 -1.65
CA PRO A 50 8.64 16.34 -3.05
C PRO A 50 8.22 17.73 -3.52
N LEU A 51 7.47 18.50 -2.71
CA LEU A 51 7.00 19.85 -3.08
C LEU A 51 8.12 20.84 -3.35
N LYS A 52 9.31 20.64 -2.80
CA LYS A 52 10.48 21.48 -3.07
C LYS A 52 11.18 21.14 -4.39
N HIS A 53 10.81 20.03 -5.02
CA HIS A 53 11.48 19.56 -6.22
C HIS A 53 10.82 20.13 -7.50
N LYS A 54 11.63 20.71 -8.39
CA LYS A 54 11.14 21.37 -9.64
C LYS A 54 10.34 20.48 -10.60
N ASN A 55 10.56 19.16 -10.52
CA ASN A 55 9.89 18.19 -11.38
C ASN A 55 8.65 17.57 -10.69
N PHE A 56 8.20 18.11 -9.57
CA PHE A 56 7.01 17.67 -8.87
C PHE A 56 5.92 18.74 -8.92
N SER A 57 4.71 18.33 -9.18
CA SER A 57 3.51 19.16 -9.02
C SER A 57 2.45 18.36 -8.26
N LEU A 58 1.73 19.03 -7.36
CA LEU A 58 0.63 18.45 -6.59
C LEU A 58 -0.70 19.03 -7.07
N ILE A 59 -1.68 18.15 -7.25
CA ILE A 59 -3.08 18.51 -7.47
C ILE A 59 -3.86 18.00 -6.27
N GLU A 60 -4.42 18.91 -5.48
CA GLU A 60 -5.35 18.56 -4.41
C GLU A 60 -6.71 18.26 -5.02
N ALA A 61 -7.04 16.97 -5.11
CA ALA A 61 -8.26 16.52 -5.76
C ALA A 61 -8.71 15.14 -5.29
N ASP A 62 -10.02 14.92 -5.36
CA ASP A 62 -10.65 13.64 -5.06
C ASP A 62 -10.78 12.78 -6.33
N ILE A 63 -10.29 11.53 -6.27
CA ILE A 63 -10.35 10.60 -7.40
C ILE A 63 -11.77 10.30 -7.86
N ARG A 64 -12.78 10.50 -7.00
CA ARG A 64 -14.18 10.25 -7.28
C ARG A 64 -14.84 11.32 -8.17
N SER A 65 -14.25 12.52 -8.24
CA SER A 65 -14.82 13.65 -8.95
C SER A 65 -13.88 14.36 -9.93
N PHE A 66 -12.57 14.16 -9.80
CA PHE A 66 -11.57 14.82 -10.63
C PHE A 66 -11.66 14.40 -12.11
N ASP A 67 -11.45 15.33 -13.02
CA ASP A 67 -11.39 15.05 -14.47
C ASP A 67 -10.01 14.54 -14.88
N PHE A 68 -9.80 13.22 -14.78
CA PHE A 68 -8.56 12.58 -15.18
C PHE A 68 -8.30 12.64 -16.69
N LEU A 69 -9.35 12.74 -17.51
CA LEU A 69 -9.18 12.79 -18.96
C LEU A 69 -8.50 14.07 -19.41
N SER A 70 -8.74 15.19 -18.72
CA SER A 70 -8.02 16.44 -18.97
C SER A 70 -6.55 16.41 -18.55
N LEU A 71 -6.19 15.53 -17.60
CA LEU A 71 -4.84 15.42 -17.05
C LEU A 71 -3.97 14.40 -17.79
N PHE A 72 -4.51 13.21 -18.05
CA PHE A 72 -3.75 12.10 -18.59
C PHE A 72 -3.30 12.35 -20.02
N LYS A 73 -2.08 11.92 -20.34
CA LYS A 73 -1.52 12.03 -21.68
C LYS A 73 -1.09 10.66 -22.17
N LYS A 74 -1.06 10.51 -23.47
CA LYS A 74 -0.47 9.32 -24.11
C LYS A 74 0.94 9.11 -23.57
N ASN A 75 1.26 7.86 -23.26
CA ASN A 75 2.54 7.41 -22.70
C ASN A 75 2.81 7.78 -21.23
N ASP A 76 1.89 8.37 -20.50
CA ASP A 76 2.03 8.46 -19.04
C ASP A 76 2.10 7.06 -18.42
N THR A 77 2.77 6.97 -17.27
CA THR A 77 2.64 5.83 -16.38
C THR A 77 1.88 6.28 -15.13
N VAL A 78 0.81 5.59 -14.79
CA VAL A 78 -0.03 5.90 -13.63
C VAL A 78 0.25 4.90 -12.52
N PHE A 79 0.54 5.41 -11.33
CA PHE A 79 0.65 4.66 -10.08
C PHE A 79 -0.56 4.99 -9.21
N HIS A 80 -1.54 4.10 -9.22
CA HIS A 80 -2.78 4.30 -8.50
C HIS A 80 -2.70 3.68 -7.11
N LEU A 81 -2.38 4.53 -6.11
CA LEU A 81 -2.25 4.15 -4.71
C LEU A 81 -3.36 4.74 -3.82
N ALA A 82 -4.13 5.70 -4.33
CA ALA A 82 -5.26 6.26 -3.61
C ALA A 82 -6.32 5.18 -3.35
N ALA A 83 -6.67 5.00 -2.09
CA ALA A 83 -7.69 4.04 -1.66
C ALA A 83 -8.15 4.36 -0.24
N ARG A 84 -9.32 3.86 0.16
CA ARG A 84 -9.70 3.72 1.56
C ARG A 84 -9.24 2.35 2.07
N PRO A 85 -8.10 2.26 2.76
CA PRO A 85 -7.62 1.01 3.34
C PRO A 85 -8.25 0.75 4.71
N GLY A 86 -8.10 -0.48 5.23
CA GLY A 86 -8.53 -0.86 6.56
C GLY A 86 -9.55 -1.99 6.53
N VAL A 87 -9.12 -3.17 7.03
CA VAL A 87 -9.99 -4.35 7.11
C VAL A 87 -11.09 -4.10 8.14
N GLN A 88 -10.72 -3.59 9.32
CA GLN A 88 -11.67 -3.40 10.43
C GLN A 88 -12.66 -2.25 10.16
N ASP A 89 -12.18 -1.17 9.54
CA ASP A 89 -13.00 0.01 9.23
C ASP A 89 -13.93 -0.18 8.03
N SER A 90 -13.81 -1.31 7.32
CA SER A 90 -14.61 -1.58 6.12
C SER A 90 -15.98 -2.23 6.40
N TRP A 91 -16.27 -2.58 7.65
CA TRP A 91 -17.54 -3.18 8.05
C TRP A 91 -18.65 -2.13 8.24
N GLY A 92 -19.88 -2.57 8.16
CA GLY A 92 -21.05 -1.69 8.34
C GLY A 92 -21.06 -0.52 7.35
N GLN A 93 -21.21 0.70 7.88
CA GLN A 93 -21.20 1.93 7.05
C GLN A 93 -19.85 2.20 6.39
N GLY A 94 -18.75 1.67 6.91
CA GLY A 94 -17.42 1.77 6.29
C GLY A 94 -17.31 1.11 4.93
N PHE A 95 -18.21 0.17 4.61
CA PHE A 95 -18.25 -0.46 3.30
C PHE A 95 -18.53 0.54 2.17
N LEU A 96 -19.41 1.51 2.39
CA LEU A 96 -19.68 2.54 1.37
C LEU A 96 -18.40 3.30 1.01
N ASN A 97 -17.58 3.66 2.00
CA ASN A 97 -16.29 4.31 1.74
C ASN A 97 -15.36 3.42 0.89
N SER A 98 -15.37 2.10 1.13
CA SER A 98 -14.60 1.15 0.30
C SER A 98 -15.14 1.05 -1.13
N VAL A 99 -16.44 1.09 -1.33
CA VAL A 99 -17.07 1.08 -2.66
C VAL A 99 -16.72 2.35 -3.42
N GLU A 100 -16.94 3.51 -2.83
CA GLU A 100 -16.74 4.80 -3.49
C GLU A 100 -15.27 5.07 -3.81
N ASN A 101 -14.37 4.87 -2.84
CA ASN A 101 -12.95 5.17 -3.04
C ASN A 101 -12.24 4.06 -3.83
N ASN A 102 -12.44 2.79 -3.47
CA ASN A 102 -11.66 1.71 -4.05
C ASN A 102 -12.24 1.26 -5.40
N ILE A 103 -13.55 0.98 -5.47
CA ILE A 103 -14.15 0.43 -6.69
C ILE A 103 -14.43 1.54 -7.69
N TYR A 104 -15.25 2.52 -7.31
CA TYR A 104 -15.66 3.59 -8.22
C TYR A 104 -14.48 4.50 -8.58
N GLY A 105 -13.65 4.92 -7.61
CA GLY A 105 -12.46 5.73 -7.87
C GLY A 105 -11.48 5.03 -8.82
N THR A 106 -11.24 3.73 -8.64
CA THR A 106 -10.38 2.93 -9.53
C THR A 106 -10.97 2.83 -10.94
N GLN A 107 -12.28 2.59 -11.05
CA GLN A 107 -12.96 2.53 -12.35
C GLN A 107 -12.79 3.83 -13.13
N ARG A 108 -12.96 4.99 -12.49
CA ARG A 108 -12.76 6.30 -13.12
C ARG A 108 -11.35 6.49 -13.68
N ILE A 109 -10.34 6.02 -12.94
CA ILE A 109 -8.95 6.09 -13.39
C ILE A 109 -8.72 5.18 -14.58
N PHE A 110 -9.21 3.94 -14.55
CA PHE A 110 -9.08 3.01 -15.66
C PHE A 110 -9.77 3.52 -16.93
N GLU A 111 -10.98 4.05 -16.81
CA GLU A 111 -11.72 4.63 -17.94
C GLU A 111 -10.95 5.79 -18.57
N ALA A 112 -10.50 6.76 -17.77
CA ALA A 112 -9.73 7.90 -18.26
C ALA A 112 -8.37 7.47 -18.86
N ALA A 113 -7.69 6.50 -18.23
CA ALA A 113 -6.41 5.97 -18.71
C ALA A 113 -6.53 5.28 -20.08
N LEU A 114 -7.61 4.50 -20.26
CA LEU A 114 -7.92 3.85 -21.54
C LEU A 114 -8.15 4.91 -22.64
N HIS A 115 -9.00 5.90 -22.38
CA HIS A 115 -9.31 6.95 -23.37
C HIS A 115 -8.12 7.85 -23.71
N ALA A 116 -7.26 8.14 -22.74
CA ALA A 116 -6.06 8.96 -22.94
C ALA A 116 -4.90 8.20 -23.60
N GLY A 117 -4.98 6.88 -23.72
CA GLY A 117 -3.90 6.03 -24.21
C GLY A 117 -2.69 6.02 -23.27
N VAL A 118 -2.93 5.99 -21.97
CA VAL A 118 -1.90 5.83 -20.94
C VAL A 118 -1.08 4.57 -21.21
N ARG A 119 0.23 4.64 -21.04
CA ARG A 119 1.13 3.52 -21.32
C ARG A 119 0.85 2.32 -20.40
N ARG A 120 0.67 2.58 -19.11
CA ARG A 120 0.44 1.56 -18.07
C ARG A 120 -0.17 2.18 -16.83
N VAL A 121 -1.05 1.43 -16.18
CA VAL A 121 -1.52 1.72 -14.83
C VAL A 121 -1.08 0.60 -13.91
N THR A 122 -0.22 0.91 -12.94
CA THR A 122 0.12 0.02 -11.83
C THR A 122 -0.73 0.42 -10.63
N PHE A 123 -1.42 -0.51 -9.99
CA PHE A 123 -2.32 -0.16 -8.88
C PHE A 123 -2.16 -1.07 -7.66
N ALA A 124 -2.41 -0.48 -6.49
CA ALA A 124 -2.35 -1.19 -5.22
C ALA A 124 -3.55 -2.11 -5.03
N SER A 125 -3.35 -3.42 -5.16
CA SER A 125 -4.20 -4.46 -4.62
C SER A 125 -3.75 -4.82 -3.21
N SER A 126 -4.16 -5.96 -2.67
CA SER A 126 -3.90 -6.32 -1.28
C SER A 126 -3.88 -7.84 -1.09
N SER A 127 -3.07 -8.32 -0.16
CA SER A 127 -3.15 -9.71 0.34
C SER A 127 -4.51 -10.06 0.94
N SER A 128 -5.32 -9.07 1.32
CA SER A 128 -6.68 -9.26 1.85
C SER A 128 -7.67 -9.93 0.88
N ILE A 129 -7.35 -9.97 -0.42
CA ILE A 129 -8.17 -10.69 -1.40
C ILE A 129 -8.17 -12.21 -1.20
N TYR A 130 -7.12 -12.73 -0.56
CA TYR A 130 -6.98 -14.17 -0.31
C TYR A 130 -7.75 -14.66 0.92
N GLY A 131 -8.08 -13.74 1.85
CA GLY A 131 -8.71 -14.12 3.11
C GLY A 131 -7.91 -15.18 3.84
N SER A 132 -8.57 -16.27 4.25
CA SER A 132 -7.92 -17.38 4.97
C SER A 132 -7.04 -18.27 4.09
N SER A 133 -7.11 -18.13 2.76
CA SER A 133 -6.33 -18.93 1.79
C SER A 133 -5.00 -18.28 1.37
N ALA A 134 -4.53 -17.27 2.11
CA ALA A 134 -3.26 -16.58 1.84
C ALA A 134 -2.01 -17.44 2.07
N THR A 135 -2.16 -18.74 2.26
CA THR A 135 -1.07 -19.72 2.45
C THR A 135 -1.29 -20.93 1.55
N GLY A 136 -0.20 -21.51 1.02
CA GLY A 136 -0.24 -22.73 0.24
C GLY A 136 -0.16 -22.54 -1.28
N PRO A 137 -0.04 -23.63 -2.05
CA PRO A 137 0.20 -23.61 -3.48
C PRO A 137 -1.03 -23.21 -4.31
N GLU A 138 -2.23 -23.47 -3.79
CA GLU A 138 -3.49 -23.16 -4.48
C GLU A 138 -4.17 -21.92 -3.87
N ARG A 139 -3.60 -20.75 -4.15
CA ARG A 139 -4.17 -19.49 -3.68
C ARG A 139 -5.38 -19.11 -4.51
N LYS A 140 -6.51 -18.96 -3.85
CA LYS A 140 -7.75 -18.49 -4.49
C LYS A 140 -8.11 -17.11 -3.93
N VAL A 141 -8.64 -16.26 -4.80
CA VAL A 141 -9.30 -15.03 -4.36
C VAL A 141 -10.55 -15.43 -3.59
N ASN A 142 -10.51 -15.24 -2.27
CA ASN A 142 -11.59 -15.60 -1.35
C ASN A 142 -11.60 -14.62 -0.15
N PRO A 143 -11.92 -13.35 -0.39
CA PRO A 143 -11.86 -12.32 0.63
C PRO A 143 -12.84 -12.59 1.77
N ILE A 144 -12.41 -12.33 3.01
CA ILE A 144 -13.20 -12.48 4.24
C ILE A 144 -13.50 -11.14 4.92
N SER A 145 -13.30 -10.04 4.20
CA SER A 145 -13.62 -8.70 4.68
C SER A 145 -14.18 -7.83 3.53
N PRO A 146 -15.02 -6.82 3.83
CA PRO A 146 -15.52 -5.90 2.80
C PRO A 146 -14.39 -5.15 2.06
N TYR A 147 -13.30 -4.80 2.75
CA TYR A 147 -12.11 -4.25 2.13
C TYR A 147 -11.48 -5.22 1.11
N GLY A 148 -11.29 -6.48 1.49
CA GLY A 148 -10.79 -7.51 0.60
C GLY A 148 -11.67 -7.68 -0.64
N VAL A 149 -13.01 -7.67 -0.47
CA VAL A 149 -13.99 -7.68 -1.57
C VAL A 149 -13.78 -6.47 -2.49
N SER A 150 -13.60 -5.27 -1.95
CA SER A 150 -13.37 -4.07 -2.78
C SER A 150 -12.09 -4.16 -3.61
N LYS A 151 -11.02 -4.74 -3.07
CA LYS A 151 -9.77 -4.94 -3.80
C LYS A 151 -9.86 -6.05 -4.85
N ALA A 152 -10.57 -7.13 -4.56
CA ALA A 152 -10.88 -8.18 -5.56
C ALA A 152 -11.72 -7.61 -6.71
N ALA A 153 -12.70 -6.76 -6.43
CA ALA A 153 -13.48 -6.06 -7.45
C ALA A 153 -12.61 -5.16 -8.35
N CYS A 154 -11.60 -4.47 -7.80
CA CYS A 154 -10.65 -3.70 -8.60
C CYS A 154 -9.85 -4.59 -9.56
N GLU A 155 -9.43 -5.79 -9.14
CA GLU A 155 -8.75 -6.75 -10.03
C GLU A 155 -9.70 -7.28 -11.11
N GLN A 156 -10.97 -7.55 -10.79
CA GLN A 156 -11.98 -7.94 -11.80
C GLN A 156 -12.22 -6.82 -12.82
N LEU A 157 -12.30 -5.55 -12.37
CA LEU A 157 -12.36 -4.42 -13.30
C LEU A 157 -11.11 -4.37 -14.19
N ALA A 158 -9.93 -4.65 -13.63
CA ALA A 158 -8.71 -4.64 -14.41
C ALA A 158 -8.75 -5.65 -15.57
N GLU A 159 -9.31 -6.84 -15.39
CA GLU A 159 -9.47 -7.81 -16.47
C GLU A 159 -10.35 -7.25 -17.61
N VAL A 160 -11.48 -6.62 -17.28
CA VAL A 160 -12.36 -6.01 -18.28
C VAL A 160 -11.66 -4.92 -19.09
N TYR A 161 -10.85 -4.06 -18.43
CA TYR A 161 -10.13 -2.99 -19.12
C TYR A 161 -8.89 -3.49 -19.89
N ARG A 162 -8.28 -4.58 -19.47
CA ARG A 162 -7.22 -5.26 -20.23
C ARG A 162 -7.71 -5.81 -21.55
N GLU A 163 -8.89 -6.42 -21.59
CA GLU A 163 -9.53 -6.87 -22.83
C GLU A 163 -9.77 -5.73 -23.82
N ARG A 164 -9.89 -4.50 -23.33
CA ARG A 164 -10.01 -3.28 -24.14
C ARG A 164 -8.65 -2.66 -24.50
N GLY A 165 -7.53 -3.28 -24.10
CA GLY A 165 -6.18 -2.87 -24.48
C GLY A 165 -5.45 -1.97 -23.48
N LEU A 166 -5.99 -1.75 -22.25
CA LEU A 166 -5.27 -1.01 -21.21
C LEU A 166 -4.27 -1.92 -20.50
N ASP A 167 -2.99 -1.54 -20.43
CA ASP A 167 -1.98 -2.26 -19.68
C ASP A 167 -2.12 -1.97 -18.18
N LEU A 168 -2.56 -2.98 -17.42
CA LEU A 168 -2.87 -2.90 -15.99
C LEU A 168 -2.06 -3.92 -15.20
N VAL A 169 -1.40 -3.45 -14.14
CA VAL A 169 -0.56 -4.29 -13.28
C VAL A 169 -1.01 -4.18 -11.82
N PRO A 170 -1.78 -5.14 -11.30
CA PRO A 170 -2.15 -5.19 -9.89
C PRO A 170 -0.97 -5.67 -9.04
N LEU A 171 -0.68 -4.96 -7.95
CA LEU A 171 0.30 -5.32 -6.95
C LEU A 171 -0.41 -5.65 -5.62
N ARG A 172 -0.38 -6.90 -5.22
CA ARG A 172 -0.95 -7.39 -3.96
C ARG A 172 0.05 -7.18 -2.85
N TYR A 173 -0.02 -6.02 -2.20
CA TYR A 173 0.89 -5.71 -1.10
C TYR A 173 0.56 -6.54 0.13
N PHE A 174 1.60 -7.14 0.71
CA PHE A 174 1.56 -7.78 2.02
C PHE A 174 2.09 -6.81 3.06
N THR A 175 1.53 -6.88 4.23
CA THR A 175 1.65 -5.94 5.37
C THR A 175 2.85 -4.97 5.31
N VAL A 176 2.63 -3.79 4.73
CA VAL A 176 3.69 -2.79 4.54
C VAL A 176 3.99 -2.07 5.86
N TYR A 177 5.27 -1.88 6.17
CA TYR A 177 5.73 -1.11 7.33
C TYR A 177 6.93 -0.23 6.98
N GLY A 178 7.25 0.74 7.85
CA GLY A 178 8.40 1.64 7.68
C GLY A 178 8.06 3.08 8.02
N PRO A 179 9.00 4.02 7.81
CA PRO A 179 8.80 5.45 8.02
C PRO A 179 7.51 5.98 7.36
N ARG A 180 6.85 6.95 7.98
CA ARG A 180 5.57 7.53 7.52
C ARG A 180 4.39 6.54 7.52
N GLN A 181 4.53 5.36 8.15
CA GLN A 181 3.39 4.45 8.30
C GLN A 181 2.26 5.16 9.05
N ARG A 182 1.03 4.94 8.58
CA ARG A 182 -0.16 5.61 9.18
C ARG A 182 -0.30 5.32 10.67
N PRO A 183 -0.83 6.28 11.46
CA PRO A 183 -0.95 6.14 12.92
C PRO A 183 -1.83 4.98 13.40
N ASP A 184 -2.77 4.53 12.56
CA ASP A 184 -3.69 3.41 12.85
C ASP A 184 -3.05 2.03 12.69
N MET A 185 -1.91 1.93 12.00
CA MET A 185 -1.27 0.65 11.70
C MET A 185 -0.43 0.12 12.86
N ALA A 186 -0.30 -1.21 12.90
CA ALA A 186 0.26 -1.93 14.03
C ALA A 186 1.68 -1.49 14.44
N MET A 187 2.62 -1.34 13.49
CA MET A 187 4.01 -0.97 13.81
C MET A 187 4.11 0.44 14.39
N ASN A 188 3.43 1.41 13.76
CA ASN A 188 3.37 2.79 14.28
C ASN A 188 2.80 2.81 15.71
N ARG A 189 1.73 2.03 15.95
CA ARG A 189 1.11 1.93 17.28
C ARG A 189 2.00 1.24 18.30
N LEU A 190 2.78 0.22 17.90
CA LEU A 190 3.73 -0.45 18.79
C LEU A 190 4.85 0.51 19.24
N PHE A 191 5.48 1.22 18.30
CA PHE A 191 6.49 2.22 18.66
C PHE A 191 5.94 3.31 19.57
N ARG A 192 4.74 3.84 19.26
CA ARG A 192 4.09 4.81 20.14
C ARG A 192 3.78 4.25 21.54
N ALA A 193 3.38 2.96 21.62
CA ALA A 193 3.10 2.31 22.90
C ALA A 193 4.34 2.07 23.74
N ALA A 194 5.52 2.00 23.11
CA ALA A 194 6.81 1.89 23.78
C ALA A 194 7.33 3.22 24.36
N LEU A 195 6.78 4.38 23.91
CA LEU A 195 7.21 5.69 24.43
C LEU A 195 6.76 5.90 25.88
N PRO A 196 7.55 6.64 26.71
CA PRO A 196 7.19 6.93 28.09
C PRO A 196 5.82 7.64 28.21
N GLY A 197 4.98 7.19 29.15
CA GLY A 197 3.67 7.78 29.38
C GLY A 197 2.60 7.48 28.32
N SER A 198 2.88 6.59 27.39
CA SER A 198 2.00 6.23 26.28
C SER A 198 0.81 5.35 26.70
N PHE A 199 -0.07 5.09 25.73
CA PHE A 199 -1.23 4.20 25.88
C PHE A 199 -0.80 2.71 25.95
N ARG A 200 -1.71 1.85 26.41
CA ARG A 200 -1.54 0.41 26.36
C ARG A 200 -1.93 -0.10 24.97
N PHE A 201 -1.07 -0.93 24.37
CA PHE A 201 -1.32 -1.46 23.03
C PHE A 201 -2.51 -2.44 23.06
N PRO A 202 -3.55 -2.26 22.22
CA PRO A 202 -4.67 -3.19 22.15
C PRO A 202 -4.27 -4.44 21.35
N LEU A 203 -3.87 -5.48 22.08
CA LEU A 203 -3.50 -6.76 21.49
C LEU A 203 -4.76 -7.59 21.23
N ARG A 204 -5.05 -7.86 19.95
CA ARG A 204 -6.14 -8.73 19.56
C ARG A 204 -5.68 -10.18 19.48
N GLY A 205 -6.40 -11.09 20.18
CA GLY A 205 -5.97 -12.48 20.33
C GLY A 205 -4.72 -12.60 21.23
N ASN A 206 -3.90 -13.57 20.97
CA ASN A 206 -2.68 -13.88 21.75
C ASN A 206 -1.37 -13.42 21.08
N GLY A 207 -1.46 -12.67 19.98
CA GLY A 207 -0.28 -12.20 19.23
C GLY A 207 0.36 -13.25 18.31
N ASN A 208 -0.22 -14.44 18.17
CA ASN A 208 0.31 -15.51 17.33
C ASN A 208 -0.08 -15.37 15.84
N GLN A 209 -0.93 -14.38 15.50
CA GLN A 209 -1.24 -14.10 14.10
C GLN A 209 0.05 -13.72 13.36
N ARG A 210 0.33 -14.45 12.28
CA ARG A 210 1.54 -14.23 11.48
C ARG A 210 1.24 -13.40 10.23
N ARG A 211 2.11 -12.46 9.96
CA ARG A 211 2.07 -11.63 8.75
C ARG A 211 3.44 -11.65 8.08
N GLU A 212 3.41 -11.60 6.79
CA GLU A 212 4.61 -11.25 6.04
C GLU A 212 4.71 -9.72 5.98
N PHE A 213 5.69 -9.20 6.69
CA PHE A 213 5.95 -7.77 6.76
C PHE A 213 6.92 -7.35 5.65
N THR A 214 6.58 -6.29 4.93
CA THR A 214 7.37 -5.80 3.80
C THR A 214 7.77 -4.36 4.04
N PHE A 215 9.06 -4.07 3.99
CA PHE A 215 9.55 -2.70 4.20
C PHE A 215 9.10 -1.78 3.06
N VAL A 216 8.79 -0.54 3.36
CA VAL A 216 8.18 0.39 2.40
C VAL A 216 9.06 0.65 1.18
N GLU A 217 10.38 0.72 1.34
CA GLU A 217 11.29 0.91 0.21
C GLU A 217 11.32 -0.29 -0.74
N ASP A 218 11.22 -1.52 -0.22
CA ASP A 218 11.08 -2.73 -1.04
C ASP A 218 9.75 -2.71 -1.82
N ILE A 219 8.66 -2.24 -1.22
CA ILE A 219 7.37 -2.02 -1.91
C ILE A 219 7.51 -0.98 -3.03
N VAL A 220 8.19 0.11 -2.76
CA VAL A 220 8.44 1.18 -3.75
C VAL A 220 9.27 0.66 -4.92
N ASP A 221 10.34 -0.10 -4.66
CA ASP A 221 11.15 -0.71 -5.72
C ASP A 221 10.32 -1.66 -6.61
N ALA A 222 9.50 -2.54 -6.01
CA ALA A 222 8.58 -3.40 -6.76
C ALA A 222 7.61 -2.57 -7.62
N THR A 223 7.08 -1.48 -7.07
CA THR A 223 6.11 -0.61 -7.73
C THR A 223 6.73 0.10 -8.94
N VAL A 224 7.94 0.63 -8.79
CA VAL A 224 8.70 1.25 -9.89
C VAL A 224 8.99 0.23 -10.99
N ARG A 225 9.46 -0.97 -10.62
CA ARG A 225 9.73 -2.05 -11.59
C ARG A 225 8.48 -2.49 -12.34
N ALA A 226 7.36 -2.63 -11.67
CA ALA A 226 6.08 -2.94 -12.31
C ALA A 226 5.66 -1.86 -13.31
N GLY A 227 5.90 -0.58 -13.01
CA GLY A 227 5.61 0.54 -13.90
C GLY A 227 6.52 0.61 -15.13
N TYR A 228 7.79 0.28 -15.01
CA TYR A 228 8.78 0.60 -16.04
C TYR A 228 9.57 -0.59 -16.58
N THR A 229 9.85 -1.62 -15.79
CA THR A 229 10.74 -2.73 -16.18
C THR A 229 9.99 -3.87 -16.87
N LEU A 230 8.73 -4.07 -16.54
CA LEU A 230 7.93 -5.13 -17.15
C LEU A 230 7.76 -4.90 -18.65
N LYS A 231 8.28 -5.84 -19.46
CA LYS A 231 8.39 -5.69 -20.93
C LYS A 231 7.08 -5.93 -21.67
N SER A 232 6.18 -6.72 -21.10
CA SER A 232 4.89 -7.08 -21.71
C SER A 232 3.77 -6.79 -20.75
N PRO A 233 2.54 -6.53 -21.23
CA PRO A 233 1.38 -6.52 -20.37
C PRO A 233 1.32 -7.84 -19.58
N SER A 234 1.22 -7.74 -18.27
CA SER A 234 1.04 -8.92 -17.43
C SER A 234 -0.44 -9.21 -17.28
N LEU A 235 -0.83 -10.46 -17.54
CA LEU A 235 -2.19 -10.93 -17.26
C LEU A 235 -2.37 -11.27 -15.77
N GLU A 236 -1.30 -11.21 -14.99
CA GLU A 236 -1.29 -11.69 -13.61
C GLU A 236 -1.01 -10.55 -12.62
N ALA A 237 -1.56 -10.70 -11.42
CA ALA A 237 -1.23 -9.86 -10.29
C ALA A 237 0.04 -10.38 -9.61
N PHE A 238 0.84 -9.46 -9.07
CA PHE A 238 2.06 -9.80 -8.36
C PHE A 238 1.85 -9.71 -6.84
N ASP A 239 2.16 -10.77 -6.13
CA ASP A 239 2.33 -10.71 -4.69
C ASP A 239 3.65 -10.01 -4.36
N ILE A 240 3.59 -8.97 -3.54
CA ILE A 240 4.76 -8.22 -3.08
C ILE A 240 4.85 -8.34 -1.56
N GLY A 241 5.78 -9.19 -1.14
CA GLY A 241 5.98 -9.58 0.26
C GLY A 241 7.45 -9.61 0.67
N GLY A 242 7.72 -9.45 1.97
CA GLY A 242 9.08 -9.34 2.53
C GLY A 242 9.86 -10.65 2.61
N GLY A 243 9.25 -11.80 2.26
CA GLY A 243 9.89 -13.12 2.27
C GLY A 243 10.01 -13.76 3.66
N VAL A 244 9.72 -13.03 4.72
CA VAL A 244 9.77 -13.55 6.12
C VAL A 244 8.47 -13.27 6.84
N SER A 245 7.85 -14.33 7.38
CA SER A 245 6.63 -14.22 8.18
C SER A 245 7.00 -14.12 9.65
N ALA A 246 6.45 -13.12 10.35
CA ALA A 246 6.59 -12.98 11.79
C ALA A 246 5.22 -12.88 12.48
N SER A 247 5.14 -13.33 13.72
CA SER A 247 3.98 -13.12 14.59
C SER A 247 4.00 -11.70 15.18
N LEU A 248 2.85 -11.21 15.60
CA LEU A 248 2.79 -9.92 16.28
C LEU A 248 3.59 -9.93 17.59
N ALA A 249 3.65 -11.09 18.29
CA ALA A 249 4.45 -11.26 19.51
C ALA A 249 5.96 -11.15 19.21
N GLU A 250 6.45 -11.79 18.13
CA GLU A 250 7.85 -11.65 17.68
C GLU A 250 8.20 -10.20 17.33
N VAL A 251 7.29 -9.51 16.64
CA VAL A 251 7.47 -8.09 16.32
C VAL A 251 7.49 -7.22 17.56
N MET A 252 6.59 -7.47 18.53
CA MET A 252 6.59 -6.74 19.81
C MET A 252 7.94 -6.89 20.54
N ALA A 253 8.48 -8.10 20.61
CA ALA A 253 9.78 -8.35 21.23
C ALA A 253 10.92 -7.59 20.52
N LEU A 254 10.91 -7.52 19.19
CA LEU A 254 11.87 -6.71 18.43
C LEU A 254 11.71 -5.21 18.70
N VAL A 255 10.49 -4.71 18.78
CA VAL A 255 10.24 -3.28 19.10
C VAL A 255 10.72 -2.98 20.53
N GLU A 256 10.44 -3.84 21.52
CA GLU A 256 10.93 -3.68 22.89
C GLU A 256 12.47 -3.67 22.95
N GLN A 257 13.12 -4.52 22.17
CA GLN A 257 14.58 -4.55 22.06
C GLN A 257 15.14 -3.26 21.44
N ILE A 258 14.52 -2.75 20.35
CA ILE A 258 14.95 -1.55 19.64
C ILE A 258 14.75 -0.29 20.51
N THR A 259 13.63 -0.22 21.21
CA THR A 259 13.26 0.95 22.01
C THR A 259 13.78 0.92 23.44
N GLU A 260 14.36 -0.20 23.87
CA GLU A 260 14.74 -0.48 25.26
C GLU A 260 13.60 -0.26 26.27
N ALA A 261 12.35 -0.45 25.82
CA ALA A 261 11.14 -0.17 26.59
C ALA A 261 10.12 -1.31 26.47
N SER A 262 9.41 -1.59 27.57
CA SER A 262 8.36 -2.62 27.58
C SER A 262 7.02 -2.08 27.09
N ILE A 263 6.36 -2.82 26.22
CA ILE A 263 5.04 -2.51 25.68
C ILE A 263 3.96 -3.07 26.62
N ARG A 264 3.18 -2.20 27.23
CA ARG A 264 2.02 -2.61 28.01
C ARG A 264 0.86 -2.93 27.07
N VAL A 265 0.20 -4.07 27.29
CA VAL A 265 -0.91 -4.52 26.42
C VAL A 265 -2.24 -4.55 27.16
N ASP A 266 -3.33 -4.25 26.44
CA ASP A 266 -4.69 -4.59 26.79
C ASP A 266 -5.19 -5.65 25.80
N GLN A 267 -5.64 -6.78 26.33
CA GLN A 267 -6.01 -7.92 25.50
C GLN A 267 -7.47 -7.87 25.07
N TYR A 268 -7.71 -8.10 23.77
CA TYR A 268 -9.04 -8.09 23.14
C TYR A 268 -9.27 -9.41 22.38
N PRO A 269 -10.51 -9.81 22.12
CA PRO A 269 -10.82 -10.94 21.24
C PRO A 269 -10.22 -10.76 19.85
N VAL A 270 -10.01 -11.86 19.14
CA VAL A 270 -9.62 -11.85 17.73
C VAL A 270 -10.67 -11.09 16.92
N ALA A 271 -10.21 -10.29 15.96
CA ALA A 271 -11.09 -9.50 15.11
C ALA A 271 -11.63 -10.32 13.94
N ASP A 272 -12.89 -10.07 13.55
CA ASP A 272 -13.48 -10.65 12.35
C ASP A 272 -12.75 -10.19 11.08
N GLY A 273 -12.64 -11.10 10.12
CA GLY A 273 -12.03 -10.78 8.82
C GLY A 273 -10.50 -10.70 8.83
N ASP A 274 -9.85 -11.06 9.96
CA ASP A 274 -8.40 -11.07 10.09
C ASP A 274 -7.84 -12.50 9.97
N PRO A 275 -7.09 -12.85 8.89
CA PRO A 275 -6.57 -14.20 8.70
C PRO A 275 -5.49 -14.52 9.75
N LEU A 276 -5.36 -15.81 10.11
CA LEU A 276 -4.33 -16.25 11.08
C LEU A 276 -2.91 -16.12 10.51
N ILE A 277 -2.73 -16.42 9.23
CA ILE A 277 -1.42 -16.38 8.55
C ILE A 277 -1.58 -15.81 7.16
N THR A 278 -0.66 -14.92 6.77
CA THR A 278 -0.53 -14.45 5.38
C THR A 278 0.93 -14.56 4.94
N VAL A 279 1.16 -15.21 3.80
CA VAL A 279 2.49 -15.39 3.19
C VAL A 279 2.40 -15.11 1.70
N ALA A 280 3.30 -14.31 1.14
CA ALA A 280 3.35 -13.97 -0.28
C ALA A 280 3.93 -15.10 -1.14
N SER A 281 3.55 -15.17 -2.42
CA SER A 281 4.25 -15.94 -3.45
C SER A 281 4.98 -14.98 -4.38
N THR A 282 6.20 -14.64 -4.02
CA THR A 282 6.99 -13.63 -4.74
C THR A 282 7.74 -14.17 -5.94
N GLU A 283 7.56 -15.44 -6.29
CA GLU A 283 8.28 -16.10 -7.39
C GLU A 283 8.05 -15.38 -8.73
N GLN A 284 6.81 -14.99 -9.02
CA GLN A 284 6.50 -14.25 -10.24
C GLN A 284 7.09 -12.83 -10.23
N ALA A 285 7.05 -12.13 -9.10
CA ALA A 285 7.69 -10.83 -8.96
C ALA A 285 9.21 -10.94 -9.19
N SER A 286 9.84 -11.98 -8.65
CA SER A 286 11.26 -12.26 -8.89
C SER A 286 11.56 -12.53 -10.36
N LYS A 287 10.77 -13.38 -11.02
CA LYS A 287 10.99 -13.80 -12.41
C LYS A 287 10.72 -12.69 -13.42
N LEU A 288 9.61 -11.94 -13.27
CA LEU A 288 9.15 -11.00 -14.30
C LEU A 288 9.54 -9.56 -14.02
N LEU A 289 9.63 -9.16 -12.74
CA LEU A 289 10.08 -7.81 -12.35
C LEU A 289 11.57 -7.78 -12.00
N GLY A 290 12.23 -8.94 -11.84
CA GLY A 290 13.58 -9.04 -11.28
C GLY A 290 13.66 -8.51 -9.85
N TRP A 291 12.54 -8.63 -9.10
CA TRP A 291 12.40 -8.05 -7.78
C TRP A 291 12.47 -9.09 -6.66
N LYS A 292 13.12 -8.70 -5.58
CA LYS A 292 13.16 -9.44 -4.32
C LYS A 292 13.28 -8.43 -3.19
N ALA A 293 12.56 -8.65 -2.09
CA ALA A 293 12.75 -7.86 -0.87
C ALA A 293 14.18 -8.01 -0.33
N ASN A 294 14.79 -6.92 0.09
CA ASN A 294 16.18 -6.87 0.54
C ASN A 294 16.32 -6.44 2.00
N THR A 295 15.28 -5.85 2.58
CA THR A 295 15.33 -5.30 3.95
C THR A 295 14.88 -6.35 4.95
N SER A 296 15.74 -6.67 5.93
CA SER A 296 15.34 -7.55 7.02
C SER A 296 14.28 -6.88 7.91
N LEU A 297 13.45 -7.68 8.61
CA LEU A 297 12.46 -7.12 9.53
C LEU A 297 13.11 -6.27 10.62
N GLN A 298 14.25 -6.69 11.15
CA GLN A 298 14.99 -5.96 12.20
C GLN A 298 15.51 -4.61 11.68
N ASP A 299 16.18 -4.60 10.52
CA ASP A 299 16.73 -3.36 9.94
C ASP A 299 15.62 -2.37 9.58
N GLY A 300 14.52 -2.87 9.00
CA GLY A 300 13.37 -2.02 8.66
C GLY A 300 12.65 -1.47 9.89
N LEU A 301 12.56 -2.23 11.00
CA LEU A 301 12.02 -1.74 12.26
C LEU A 301 12.94 -0.69 12.90
N GLN A 302 14.26 -0.88 12.82
CA GLN A 302 15.22 0.11 13.29
C GLN A 302 15.07 1.45 12.54
N GLN A 303 15.04 1.43 11.20
CA GLN A 303 14.82 2.62 10.38
C GLN A 303 13.45 3.28 10.65
N HIS A 304 12.40 2.46 10.88
CA HIS A 304 11.09 2.99 11.25
C HIS A 304 11.13 3.72 12.59
N TYR A 305 11.83 3.16 13.58
CA TYR A 305 11.98 3.79 14.90
C TYR A 305 12.75 5.12 14.81
N GLU A 306 13.84 5.14 14.06
CA GLU A 306 14.66 6.37 13.86
C GLU A 306 13.80 7.52 13.31
N SER A 307 12.84 7.21 12.41
CA SER A 307 11.92 8.22 11.86
C SER A 307 10.94 8.82 12.86
N PHE A 308 10.82 8.30 14.09
CA PHE A 308 10.05 8.92 15.18
C PHE A 308 10.83 10.00 15.93
N SER A 309 12.14 10.05 15.73
CA SER A 309 13.04 11.01 16.40
C SER A 309 13.31 12.25 15.56
N GLU A 310 12.89 12.21 14.29
CA GLU A 310 12.94 13.33 13.34
C GLU A 310 11.60 14.11 13.34
#